data_e501681f42524eb6c4f63c7d475d0b51
#
_entry.id   e501681f42524eb6c4f63c7d475d0b51
#
_cell.length_a   1.000
_cell.length_b   1.000
_cell.length_c   1.000
_cell.angle_alpha   90.00
_cell.angle_beta   90.00
_cell.angle_gamma   90.00
#
_symmetry.space_group_name_H-M   'P 1'
#
loop_
_entity.id
_entity.type
_entity.pdbx_description
1 polymer ?
#
loop_
_entity_poly.entity_id
_entity_poly.type
_entity_poly.pdbx_seq_one_letter_code
_entity_poly.pdbx_strand_id
1 'polypeptide(L)'
;MLILKTIVTAGRELHGFEIAESIERSSQDVLRVEEGSLYPALQRLLIKTWLAGEWGRTADNRRARYYRITVAGQKQLAREIASYRRVSDAIALILQPE
;
A
#
# COMPACT_ATOMS: atom_id res chain seq x y z
N MET A 1 -3.61 3.20 -2.69
CA MET A 1 -2.36 4.00 -2.84
C MET A 1 -1.26 3.54 -1.88
N LEU A 2 -1.51 3.50 -0.60
CA LEU A 2 -0.46 3.20 0.39
C LEU A 2 0.09 1.79 0.28
N ILE A 3 -0.76 0.79 0.08
CA ILE A 3 -0.33 -0.60 -0.08
C ILE A 3 0.55 -0.74 -1.31
N LEU A 4 0.11 -0.22 -2.46
CA LEU A 4 0.87 -0.31 -3.70
C LEU A 4 2.23 0.37 -3.57
N LYS A 5 2.27 1.57 -2.99
CA LYS A 5 3.52 2.31 -2.79
C LYS A 5 4.47 1.59 -1.85
N THR A 6 3.94 0.97 -0.81
CA THR A 6 4.75 0.22 0.16
C THR A 6 5.47 -0.95 -0.52
N ILE A 7 4.77 -1.69 -1.38
CA ILE A 7 5.37 -2.82 -2.10
C ILE A 7 6.44 -2.34 -3.09
N VAL A 8 6.16 -1.24 -3.82
CA VAL A 8 7.13 -0.66 -4.75
C VAL A 8 8.40 -0.22 -4.01
N THR A 9 8.24 0.46 -2.89
CA THR A 9 9.37 0.96 -2.10
C THR A 9 10.23 -0.18 -1.56
N ALA A 10 9.60 -1.28 -1.15
CA ALA A 10 10.32 -2.46 -0.67
C ALA A 10 11.14 -3.13 -1.77
N GLY A 11 10.73 -3.01 -3.03
CA GLY A 11 11.41 -3.63 -4.17
C GLY A 11 11.31 -5.16 -4.18
N ARG A 12 10.37 -5.73 -3.42
CA ARG A 12 10.14 -7.17 -3.34
C ARG A 12 8.69 -7.43 -2.94
N GLU A 13 8.25 -8.67 -3.05
CA GLU A 13 6.94 -9.06 -2.53
C GLU A 13 6.93 -9.01 -1.00
N LEU A 14 5.77 -8.67 -0.44
CA LEU A 14 5.55 -8.55 1.00
C LEU A 14 4.28 -9.31 1.39
N HIS A 15 4.26 -9.88 2.59
CA HIS A 15 3.01 -10.40 3.15
C HIS A 15 2.30 -9.29 3.95
N GLY A 16 1.03 -9.55 4.33
CA GLY A 16 0.18 -8.54 4.94
C GLY A 16 0.75 -7.86 6.18
N PHE A 17 1.37 -8.65 7.08
CA PHE A 17 1.98 -8.10 8.28
C PHE A 17 3.12 -7.12 7.96
N GLU A 18 3.95 -7.48 6.99
CA GLU A 18 5.06 -6.60 6.55
C GLU A 18 4.53 -5.30 5.95
N ILE A 19 3.45 -5.39 5.18
CA ILE A 19 2.82 -4.20 4.59
C ILE A 19 2.32 -3.26 5.69
N ALA A 20 1.57 -3.79 6.66
CA ALA A 20 1.04 -3.00 7.76
C ALA A 20 2.15 -2.35 8.59
N GLU A 21 3.15 -3.13 8.97
CA GLU A 21 4.29 -2.64 9.74
C GLU A 21 5.04 -1.55 9.01
N SER A 22 5.25 -1.71 7.70
CA SER A 22 5.95 -0.73 6.88
C SER A 22 5.19 0.60 6.78
N ILE A 23 3.86 0.55 6.62
CA ILE A 23 3.05 1.77 6.58
C ILE A 23 3.13 2.50 7.91
N GLU A 24 3.00 1.79 9.03
CA GLU A 24 3.06 2.39 10.35
C GLU A 24 4.42 3.02 10.61
N ARG A 25 5.49 2.28 10.32
CA ARG A 25 6.86 2.77 10.51
C ARG A 25 7.17 3.97 9.61
N SER A 26 6.81 3.90 8.34
CA SER A 26 7.10 4.97 7.37
C SER A 26 6.34 6.25 7.66
N SER A 27 5.17 6.15 8.31
CA SER A 27 4.36 7.31 8.71
C SER A 27 4.68 7.77 10.13
N GLN A 28 5.72 7.22 10.77
CA GLN A 28 6.08 7.52 12.15
C GLN A 28 4.90 7.35 13.10
N ASP A 29 4.17 6.26 12.92
CA ASP A 29 2.99 5.84 13.68
C ASP A 29 1.78 6.80 13.59
N VAL A 30 1.81 7.76 12.67
CA VAL A 30 0.63 8.59 12.41
C VAL A 30 -0.49 7.76 11.80
N LEU A 31 -0.13 6.85 10.89
CA LEU A 31 -1.10 5.93 10.29
C LEU A 31 -0.99 4.57 10.97
N ARG A 32 -2.14 4.06 11.43
CA ARG A 32 -2.25 2.73 12.03
C ARG A 32 -3.04 1.84 11.08
N VAL A 33 -2.63 0.59 10.96
CA VAL A 33 -3.24 -0.34 10.02
C VAL A 33 -3.89 -1.49 10.80
N GLU A 34 -5.20 -1.59 10.72
CA GLU A 34 -5.95 -2.66 11.36
C GLU A 34 -6.18 -3.80 10.38
N GLU A 35 -6.09 -5.03 10.85
CA GLU A 35 -6.29 -6.23 10.03
C GLU A 35 -7.67 -6.23 9.38
N GLY A 36 -8.69 -5.75 10.09
CA GLY A 36 -10.07 -5.68 9.58
C GLY A 36 -10.20 -4.80 8.35
N SER A 37 -9.31 -3.83 8.15
CA SER A 37 -9.29 -2.98 6.97
C SER A 37 -8.28 -3.45 5.93
N LEU A 38 -7.16 -4.02 6.38
CA LEU A 38 -6.05 -4.40 5.51
C LEU A 38 -6.43 -5.55 4.56
N TYR A 39 -6.95 -6.65 5.09
CA TYR A 39 -7.21 -7.83 4.27
C TYR A 39 -8.30 -7.62 3.23
N PRO A 40 -9.41 -6.93 3.54
CA PRO A 40 -10.37 -6.56 2.50
C PRO A 40 -9.78 -5.66 1.42
N ALA A 41 -8.87 -4.74 1.80
CA ALA A 41 -8.20 -3.88 0.83
C ALA A 41 -7.28 -4.68 -0.09
N LEU A 42 -6.51 -5.62 0.47
CA LEU A 42 -5.67 -6.51 -0.33
C LEU A 42 -6.49 -7.33 -1.31
N GLN A 43 -7.65 -7.85 -0.85
CA GLN A 43 -8.54 -8.63 -1.70
C GLN A 43 -9.07 -7.79 -2.88
N ARG A 44 -9.47 -6.54 -2.62
CA ARG A 44 -9.91 -5.64 -3.70
C ARG A 44 -8.82 -5.40 -4.73
N LEU A 45 -7.58 -5.21 -4.28
CA LEU A 45 -6.45 -4.97 -5.18
C LEU A 45 -6.12 -6.21 -6.03
N LEU A 46 -6.28 -7.41 -5.46
CA LEU A 46 -6.14 -8.66 -6.21
C LEU A 46 -7.23 -8.78 -7.28
N ILE A 47 -8.47 -8.50 -6.93
CA ILE A 47 -9.60 -8.57 -7.87
C ILE A 47 -9.38 -7.61 -9.04
N LYS A 48 -8.86 -6.42 -8.76
CA LYS A 48 -8.56 -5.42 -9.80
C LYS A 48 -7.29 -5.74 -10.59
N THR A 49 -6.58 -6.81 -10.24
CA THR A 49 -5.31 -7.22 -10.84
C THR A 49 -4.17 -6.20 -10.69
N TRP A 50 -4.28 -5.30 -9.75
CA TRP A 50 -3.20 -4.37 -9.42
C TRP A 50 -2.14 -5.01 -8.53
N LEU A 51 -2.53 -6.06 -7.80
CA LEU A 51 -1.62 -6.95 -7.08
C LEU A 51 -1.79 -8.38 -7.60
N ALA A 52 -0.72 -9.15 -7.51
CA ALA A 52 -0.75 -10.61 -7.65
C ALA A 52 -0.30 -11.21 -6.33
N GLY A 53 -0.89 -12.33 -5.97
CA GLY A 53 -0.59 -13.00 -4.69
C GLY A 53 -0.08 -14.40 -4.89
N GLU A 54 0.81 -14.83 -4.01
CA GLU A 54 1.40 -16.17 -4.01
C GLU A 54 1.58 -16.66 -2.59
N TRP A 55 1.26 -17.92 -2.33
CA TRP A 55 1.47 -18.50 -1.02
C TRP A 55 2.94 -18.85 -0.82
N GLY A 56 3.45 -18.54 0.35
CA GLY A 56 4.83 -18.85 0.74
C GLY A 56 4.92 -19.07 2.24
N ARG A 57 6.14 -19.06 2.74
CA ARG A 57 6.40 -19.23 4.17
C ARG A 57 7.26 -18.08 4.68
N THR A 58 6.92 -17.61 5.88
CA THR A 58 7.69 -16.58 6.56
C THR A 58 8.96 -17.20 7.18
N ALA A 59 9.83 -16.34 7.70
CA ALA A 59 11.02 -16.77 8.43
C ALA A 59 10.68 -17.68 9.61
N ASP A 60 9.51 -17.49 10.22
CA ASP A 60 9.00 -18.30 11.33
C ASP A 60 8.35 -19.60 10.85
N ASN A 61 8.49 -19.93 9.57
CA ASN A 61 7.89 -21.11 8.95
C ASN A 61 6.36 -21.12 9.01
N ARG A 62 5.74 -19.96 9.03
CA ARG A 62 4.29 -19.80 8.95
C ARG A 62 3.86 -19.60 7.52
N ARG A 63 2.72 -20.18 7.14
CA ARG A 63 2.14 -19.97 5.81
C ARG A 63 1.62 -18.54 5.72
N ALA A 64 2.01 -17.83 4.64
CA ALA A 64 1.57 -16.48 4.39
C ALA A 64 1.41 -16.24 2.90
N ARG A 65 0.48 -15.36 2.55
CA ARG A 65 0.32 -14.92 1.18
C ARG A 65 1.19 -13.70 0.95
N TYR A 66 2.01 -13.77 -0.10
CA TYR A 66 2.89 -12.67 -0.50
C TYR A 66 2.28 -11.94 -1.68
N TYR A 67 2.39 -10.63 -1.68
CA TYR A 67 1.79 -9.76 -2.68
C TYR A 67 2.88 -9.01 -3.43
N ARG A 68 2.75 -8.97 -4.75
CA ARG A 68 3.62 -8.15 -5.60
C ARG A 68 2.77 -7.23 -6.45
N ILE A 69 3.33 -6.09 -6.84
CA ILE A 69 2.61 -5.16 -7.70
C ILE A 69 2.73 -5.62 -9.16
N THR A 70 1.63 -5.49 -9.90
CA THR A 70 1.60 -5.78 -11.34
C THR A 70 1.93 -4.51 -12.12
N VAL A 71 2.14 -4.64 -13.43
CA VAL A 71 2.33 -3.48 -14.31
C VAL A 71 1.09 -2.57 -14.24
N ALA A 72 -0.11 -3.17 -14.26
CA ALA A 72 -1.36 -2.40 -14.11
C ALA A 72 -1.40 -1.67 -12.77
N GLY A 73 -0.93 -2.31 -11.70
CA GLY A 73 -0.85 -1.70 -10.38
C GLY A 73 0.11 -0.52 -10.33
N GLN A 74 1.25 -0.61 -11.01
CA GLN A 74 2.20 0.50 -11.11
C GLN A 74 1.58 1.72 -11.80
N LYS A 75 0.86 1.48 -12.89
CA LYS A 75 0.16 2.56 -13.61
C LYS A 75 -0.92 3.19 -12.74
N GLN A 76 -1.67 2.37 -12.03
CA GLN A 76 -2.71 2.85 -11.12
C GLN A 76 -2.10 3.67 -9.97
N LEU A 77 -0.98 3.21 -9.41
CA LEU A 77 -0.28 3.94 -8.36
C LEU A 77 0.12 5.34 -8.83
N ALA A 78 0.68 5.44 -10.03
CA ALA A 78 1.09 6.73 -10.60
C ALA A 78 -0.11 7.67 -10.71
N ARG A 79 -1.27 7.18 -11.16
CA ARG A 79 -2.50 7.98 -11.26
C ARG A 79 -2.99 8.43 -9.88
N GLU A 80 -2.98 7.54 -8.90
CA GLU A 80 -3.44 7.86 -7.55
C GLU A 80 -2.54 8.89 -6.87
N ILE A 81 -1.23 8.78 -7.03
CA ILE A 81 -0.28 9.75 -6.47
C ILE A 81 -0.48 11.12 -7.11
N ALA A 82 -0.63 11.18 -8.44
CA ALA A 82 -0.86 12.45 -9.13
C ALA A 82 -2.15 13.12 -8.67
N SER A 83 -3.22 12.34 -8.52
CA SER A 83 -4.50 12.83 -8.02
C SER A 83 -4.39 13.33 -6.57
N TYR A 84 -3.72 12.58 -5.72
CA TYR A 84 -3.50 12.96 -4.32
C TYR A 84 -2.72 14.27 -4.22
N ARG A 85 -1.63 14.40 -4.97
CA ARG A 85 -0.80 15.61 -4.94
C ARG A 85 -1.58 16.83 -5.39
N ARG A 86 -2.41 16.69 -6.41
CA ARG A 86 -3.24 17.79 -6.91
C ARG A 86 -4.23 18.28 -5.85
N VAL A 87 -4.90 17.34 -5.17
CA VAL A 87 -5.85 17.68 -4.10
C VAL A 87 -5.11 18.25 -2.88
N SER A 88 -4.01 17.61 -2.49
CA SER A 88 -3.20 18.04 -1.35
C SER A 88 -2.66 19.46 -1.56
N ASP A 89 -2.17 19.77 -2.76
CA ASP A 89 -1.68 21.10 -3.09
C ASP A 89 -2.80 22.15 -3.04
N ALA A 90 -3.99 21.80 -3.56
CA ALA A 90 -5.14 22.67 -3.51
C ALA A 90 -5.58 22.97 -2.06
N ILE A 91 -5.57 21.95 -1.21
CA ILE A 91 -5.89 22.12 0.21
C ILE A 91 -4.84 23.01 0.90
N ALA A 92 -3.56 22.81 0.57
CA ALA A 92 -2.48 23.62 1.13
C ALA A 92 -2.67 25.12 0.79
N LEU A 93 -3.15 25.43 -0.42
CA LEU A 93 -3.44 26.79 -0.81
C LEU A 93 -4.54 27.42 0.07
N ILE A 94 -5.56 26.63 0.41
CA ILE A 94 -6.66 27.07 1.27
C ILE A 94 -6.17 27.30 2.71
N LEU A 95 -5.31 26.42 3.20
CA LEU A 95 -4.77 26.48 4.58
C LEU A 95 -3.66 27.50 4.76
N GLN A 96 -3.20 28.10 3.68
CA GLN A 96 -2.12 29.08 3.73
C GLN A 96 -2.52 30.28 4.59
N PRO A 97 -1.67 30.76 5.52
CA PRO A 97 -1.98 31.94 6.32
C PRO A 97 -2.03 33.18 5.43
N GLU A 98 -2.90 34.12 5.79
CA GLU A 98 -3.06 35.42 5.09
C GLU A 98 -1.91 36.37 5.39
#